data_9fef38f88c12d2cdc06fc49f2ba69519
#
_entry.id   9fef38f88c12d2cdc06fc49f2ba69519
#
_cell.length_a   1.000
_cell.length_b   1.000
_cell.length_c   1.000
_cell.angle_alpha   90.00
_cell.angle_beta   90.00
_cell.angle_gamma   90.00
#
_symmetry.space_group_name_H-M   'P 1'
#
loop_
_entity.id
_entity.type
_entity.pdbx_description
1 polymer ?
#
loop_
_entity_poly.entity_id
_entity_poly.type
_entity_poly.pdbx_seq_one_letter_code
_entity_poly.pdbx_strand_id
1 'polypeptide(L)'
;MGTVVMGKVTVAAKIENLEDLFDAEKAVIPAESVRKVEVHDALVYTGATGLLVPRSLVASLGLRPLRMRQSRGLGGTVPMQMYRAARLTIQGRDCAIDVGEIGDEFPVLIGQVPLELLDWVVDPKGQRLIGNPEHGGEHVMDVF
;
A
#
# COMPACT_ATOMS: atom_id res chain seq x y z
N MET A 1 23.55 -20.23 -9.63
CA MET A 1 23.21 -19.86 -9.45
C MET A 1 22.80 -19.26 -8.99
N GLY A 2 22.94 -19.37 -9.04
CA GLY A 2 22.57 -18.79 -8.18
C GLY A 2 21.55 -17.99 -8.33
N THR A 3 20.80 -18.42 -8.07
CA THR A 3 19.71 -17.66 -8.20
C THR A 3 19.66 -16.67 -7.18
N VAL A 4 20.03 -15.63 -7.56
CA VAL A 4 19.83 -14.51 -6.81
C VAL A 4 18.36 -14.37 -6.63
N VAL A 5 17.95 -14.60 -5.47
CA VAL A 5 16.68 -14.11 -5.09
C VAL A 5 16.79 -12.63 -5.22
N MET A 6 16.39 -12.18 -6.34
CA MET A 6 16.39 -10.81 -6.60
C MET A 6 15.55 -10.13 -5.63
N GLY A 7 16.17 -9.51 -4.80
CA GLY A 7 15.77 -8.45 -4.02
C GLY A 7 14.32 -8.34 -3.65
N LYS A 8 13.87 -9.20 -2.77
CA LYS A 8 12.63 -8.94 -2.10
C LYS A 8 12.88 -7.78 -1.17
N VAL A 9 12.24 -6.66 -1.45
CA VAL A 9 12.18 -5.56 -0.52
C VAL A 9 10.89 -5.69 0.25
N THR A 10 10.99 -5.95 1.54
CA THR A 10 9.83 -5.96 2.42
C THR A 10 9.95 -4.82 3.40
N VAL A 11 8.83 -4.23 3.76
CA VAL A 11 8.78 -3.07 4.66
C VAL A 11 7.61 -3.21 5.62
N ALA A 12 7.71 -2.53 6.74
CA ALA A 12 6.57 -2.35 7.62
C ALA A 12 5.61 -1.35 6.96
N ALA A 13 4.33 -1.63 7.05
CA ALA A 13 3.30 -0.75 6.52
C ALA A 13 2.13 -0.69 7.47
N LYS A 14 1.58 0.51 7.65
CA LYS A 14 0.35 0.71 8.40
C LYS A 14 -0.71 1.16 7.42
N ILE A 15 -1.87 0.52 7.48
CA ILE A 15 -3.00 0.84 6.63
C ILE A 15 -4.18 1.14 7.55
N GLU A 16 -4.78 2.31 7.39
CA GLU A 16 -5.87 2.77 8.25
C GLU A 16 -7.09 3.10 7.39
N ASN A 17 -8.26 2.90 7.95
CA ASN A 17 -9.51 3.32 7.31
C ASN A 17 -9.57 4.85 7.34
N LEU A 18 -9.53 5.48 6.17
CA LEU A 18 -9.46 6.95 6.07
C LEU A 18 -10.73 7.63 6.57
N GLU A 19 -11.87 7.01 6.35
CA GLU A 19 -13.14 7.55 6.84
C GLU A 19 -13.17 7.57 8.36
N ASP A 20 -12.66 6.49 8.99
CA ASP A 20 -12.54 6.44 10.45
C ASP A 20 -11.61 7.54 10.98
N LEU A 21 -10.52 7.80 10.26
CA LEU A 21 -9.59 8.86 10.64
C LEU A 21 -10.27 10.23 10.63
N PHE A 22 -11.07 10.51 9.62
CA PHE A 22 -11.84 11.76 9.56
C PHE A 22 -12.86 11.83 10.68
N ASP A 23 -13.54 10.73 10.97
CA ASP A 23 -14.52 10.68 12.06
C ASP A 23 -13.86 10.87 13.42
N ALA A 24 -12.66 10.33 13.61
CA ALA A 24 -11.90 10.54 14.84
C ALA A 24 -11.47 12.00 14.98
N GLU A 25 -11.06 12.61 13.88
CA GLU A 25 -10.68 14.02 13.85
C GLU A 25 -11.83 14.91 14.25
N LYS A 26 -13.04 14.57 13.84
CA LYS A 26 -14.28 15.30 14.16
C LYS A 26 -14.85 14.90 15.51
N ALA A 27 -14.18 14.02 16.23
CA ALA A 27 -14.64 13.48 17.52
C ALA A 27 -15.98 12.73 17.42
N VAL A 28 -16.30 12.19 16.24
CA VAL A 28 -17.48 11.34 16.05
C VAL A 28 -17.23 9.96 16.64
N ILE A 29 -15.98 9.47 16.54
CA ILE A 29 -15.54 8.25 17.18
C ILE A 29 -14.25 8.55 17.96
N PRO A 30 -13.92 7.74 18.99
CA PRO A 30 -12.63 7.90 19.65
C PRO A 30 -11.49 7.42 18.74
N ALA A 31 -10.30 7.97 18.96
CA ALA A 31 -9.11 7.66 18.13
C ALA A 31 -8.79 6.17 18.11
N GLU A 32 -9.01 5.47 19.24
CA GLU A 32 -8.74 4.04 19.35
C GLU A 32 -9.74 3.18 18.57
N SER A 33 -10.81 3.77 18.06
CA SER A 33 -11.80 3.05 17.24
C SER A 33 -11.45 3.08 15.76
N VAL A 34 -10.40 3.78 15.35
CA VAL A 34 -9.94 3.78 13.96
C VAL A 34 -9.48 2.38 13.60
N ARG A 35 -10.10 1.79 12.58
CA ARG A 35 -9.72 0.45 12.11
C ARG A 35 -8.43 0.54 11.33
N LYS A 36 -7.51 -0.34 11.64
CA LYS A 36 -6.18 -0.34 11.03
C LYS A 36 -5.57 -1.72 11.05
N VAL A 37 -4.61 -1.94 10.17
CA VAL A 37 -3.74 -3.12 10.19
C VAL A 37 -2.30 -2.65 10.10
N GLU A 38 -1.42 -3.34 10.78
CA GLU A 38 0.01 -3.12 10.69
C GLU A 38 0.66 -4.43 10.30
N VAL A 39 1.49 -4.40 9.27
CA VAL A 39 2.20 -5.57 8.79
C VAL A 39 3.69 -5.26 8.74
N HIS A 40 4.51 -6.29 8.90
CA HIS A 40 5.97 -6.13 8.88
C HIS A 40 6.59 -6.64 7.59
N ASP A 41 5.79 -7.30 6.76
CA ASP A 41 6.25 -8.02 5.58
C ASP A 41 5.56 -7.54 4.30
N ALA A 42 5.13 -6.29 4.25
CA ALA A 42 4.58 -5.77 3.01
C ALA A 42 5.64 -5.83 1.92
N LEU A 43 5.29 -6.43 0.80
CA LEU A 43 6.23 -6.66 -0.29
C LEU A 43 6.16 -5.51 -1.29
N VAL A 44 7.28 -4.87 -1.52
CA VAL A 44 7.40 -3.89 -2.58
C VAL A 44 7.45 -4.65 -3.90
N TYR A 45 6.45 -4.43 -4.73
CA TYR A 45 6.30 -5.19 -5.97
C TYR A 45 5.96 -4.22 -7.11
N THR A 46 6.99 -3.82 -7.84
CA THR A 46 6.82 -2.83 -8.92
C THR A 46 6.04 -3.38 -10.12
N GLY A 47 5.82 -4.69 -10.16
CA GLY A 47 4.93 -5.29 -11.16
C GLY A 47 3.45 -4.99 -10.93
N ALA A 48 3.09 -4.52 -9.74
CA ALA A 48 1.73 -4.08 -9.45
C ALA A 48 1.63 -2.57 -9.58
N THR A 49 0.42 -2.09 -9.89
CA THR A 49 0.18 -0.65 -10.01
C THR A 49 -0.17 -0.03 -8.67
N GLY A 50 -1.09 -0.62 -7.94
CA GLY A 50 -1.68 -0.03 -6.74
C GLY A 50 -1.26 -0.68 -5.44
N LEU A 51 -2.05 -0.44 -4.42
CA LEU A 51 -1.93 -1.10 -3.13
C LEU A 51 -2.87 -2.29 -3.11
N LEU A 52 -2.32 -3.49 -2.93
CA LEU A 52 -3.09 -4.73 -2.93
C LEU A 52 -3.01 -5.34 -1.53
N VAL A 53 -4.19 -5.70 -1.01
CA VAL A 53 -4.32 -6.13 0.39
C VAL A 53 -5.07 -7.46 0.44
N PRO A 54 -4.59 -8.44 1.20
CA PRO A 54 -5.30 -9.70 1.39
C PRO A 54 -6.71 -9.50 1.93
N ARG A 55 -7.60 -10.36 1.48
CA ARG A 55 -9.03 -10.29 1.79
C ARG A 55 -9.32 -10.17 3.28
N SER A 56 -8.66 -10.95 4.11
CA SER A 56 -8.90 -10.93 5.56
C SER A 56 -8.55 -9.57 6.18
N LEU A 57 -7.50 -8.92 5.67
CA LEU A 57 -7.10 -7.61 6.16
C LEU A 57 -8.05 -6.52 5.67
N VAL A 58 -8.54 -6.64 4.43
CA VAL A 58 -9.55 -5.72 3.91
C VAL A 58 -10.80 -5.77 4.79
N ALA A 59 -11.21 -6.97 5.18
CA ALA A 59 -12.36 -7.14 6.07
C ALA A 59 -12.14 -6.44 7.41
N SER A 60 -10.94 -6.59 7.98
CA SER A 60 -10.58 -5.94 9.25
C SER A 60 -10.61 -4.42 9.14
N LEU A 61 -10.28 -3.88 7.97
CA LEU A 61 -10.27 -2.44 7.75
C LEU A 61 -11.66 -1.84 7.57
N GLY A 62 -12.66 -2.67 7.24
CA GLY A 62 -14.04 -2.19 7.06
C GLY A 62 -14.19 -1.15 5.97
N LEU A 63 -13.39 -1.23 4.92
CA LEU A 63 -13.45 -0.27 3.82
C LEU A 63 -14.70 -0.46 2.99
N ARG A 64 -15.13 0.60 2.32
CA ARG A 64 -16.31 0.55 1.46
C ARG A 64 -15.97 -0.02 0.10
N PRO A 65 -16.76 -1.00 -0.40
CA PRO A 65 -16.58 -1.46 -1.77
C PRO A 65 -16.80 -0.31 -2.74
N LEU A 66 -15.91 -0.17 -3.72
CA LEU A 66 -15.97 0.90 -4.70
C LEU A 66 -16.47 0.40 -6.05
N ARG A 67 -15.70 -0.49 -6.67
CA ARG A 67 -16.04 -1.06 -7.98
C ARG A 67 -15.19 -2.28 -8.24
N MET A 68 -15.61 -3.07 -9.21
CA MET A 68 -14.77 -4.14 -9.75
C MET A 68 -13.87 -3.54 -10.82
N ARG A 69 -12.62 -3.96 -10.85
CA ARG A 69 -11.67 -3.63 -11.90
C ARG A 69 -11.14 -4.90 -12.52
N GLN A 70 -10.77 -4.81 -13.78
CA GLN A 70 -10.06 -5.92 -14.42
C GLN A 70 -8.59 -5.81 -14.04
N SER A 71 -8.07 -6.91 -13.47
CA SER A 71 -6.67 -7.02 -13.10
C SER A 71 -6.00 -7.96 -14.07
N ARG A 72 -4.85 -7.57 -14.60
CA ARG A 72 -4.09 -8.40 -15.53
C ARG A 72 -2.89 -9.02 -14.82
N GLY A 73 -2.76 -10.32 -14.94
CA GLY A 73 -1.64 -11.05 -14.38
C GLY A 73 -1.21 -12.18 -15.30
N LEU A 74 -0.36 -13.06 -14.80
CA LEU A 74 0.16 -14.17 -15.59
C LEU A 74 -0.92 -15.13 -16.07
N GLY A 75 -1.99 -15.27 -15.32
CA GLY A 75 -3.12 -16.15 -15.67
C GLY A 75 -4.16 -15.48 -16.53
N GLY A 76 -3.90 -14.28 -17.05
CA GLY A 76 -4.86 -13.52 -17.83
C GLY A 76 -5.53 -12.41 -17.02
N THR A 77 -6.74 -12.05 -17.43
CA THR A 77 -7.48 -10.96 -16.79
C THR A 77 -8.50 -11.54 -15.82
N VAL A 78 -8.49 -11.07 -14.60
CA VAL A 78 -9.45 -11.47 -13.57
C VAL A 78 -10.06 -10.23 -12.92
N PRO A 79 -11.32 -10.32 -12.44
CA PRO A 79 -11.92 -9.18 -11.73
C PRO A 79 -11.30 -9.02 -10.36
N MET A 80 -11.13 -7.78 -9.95
CA MET A 80 -10.59 -7.42 -8.64
C MET A 80 -11.53 -6.42 -7.99
N GLN A 81 -11.96 -6.69 -6.76
CA GLN A 81 -12.77 -5.75 -6.01
C GLN A 81 -11.88 -4.64 -5.47
N MET A 82 -12.25 -3.41 -5.78
CA MET A 82 -11.59 -2.22 -5.24
C MET A 82 -12.39 -1.66 -4.07
N TYR A 83 -11.68 -1.07 -3.14
CA TYR A 83 -12.24 -0.46 -1.94
C TYR A 83 -11.67 0.94 -1.76
N ARG A 84 -12.40 1.82 -1.11
CA ARG A 84 -11.95 3.17 -0.79
C ARG A 84 -12.15 3.41 0.69
N ALA A 85 -11.47 4.33 1.28
CA ALA A 85 -10.12 4.75 0.94
C ALA A 85 -9.29 4.48 2.16
N ALA A 86 -8.02 4.22 1.99
CA ALA A 86 -7.13 3.95 3.10
C ALA A 86 -6.06 5.03 3.20
N ARG A 87 -5.48 5.17 4.39
CA ARG A 87 -4.21 5.89 4.55
C ARG A 87 -3.12 4.85 4.70
N LEU A 88 -2.16 4.88 3.79
CA LEU A 88 -0.99 4.02 3.84
C LEU A 88 0.17 4.82 4.42
N THR A 89 0.82 4.28 5.44
CA THR A 89 2.00 4.88 6.03
C THR A 89 3.18 3.93 5.93
N ILE A 90 4.28 4.39 5.36
CA ILE A 90 5.53 3.64 5.27
C ILE A 90 6.67 4.57 5.67
N GLN A 91 7.45 4.17 6.65
CA GLN A 91 8.63 4.90 7.10
C GLN A 91 8.34 6.39 7.36
N GLY A 92 7.17 6.68 7.92
CA GLY A 92 6.79 8.03 8.33
C GLY A 92 6.13 8.88 7.26
N ARG A 93 6.02 8.40 6.03
CA ARG A 93 5.31 9.11 4.95
C ARG A 93 3.97 8.45 4.71
N ASP A 94 2.94 9.24 4.45
CA ASP A 94 1.60 8.70 4.26
C ASP A 94 0.93 9.25 3.01
N CYS A 95 -0.04 8.49 2.50
CA CYS A 95 -0.86 8.91 1.38
C CYS A 95 -2.25 8.28 1.50
N ALA A 96 -3.24 8.92 0.88
CA ALA A 96 -4.56 8.35 0.71
C ALA A 96 -4.59 7.55 -0.58
N ILE A 97 -5.15 6.35 -0.53
CA ILE A 97 -5.13 5.46 -1.69
C ILE A 97 -6.27 4.45 -1.61
N ASP A 98 -6.78 4.06 -2.76
CA ASP A 98 -7.74 2.97 -2.85
C ASP A 98 -7.00 1.63 -2.77
N VAL A 99 -7.72 0.59 -2.38
CA VAL A 99 -7.16 -0.73 -2.10
C VAL A 99 -7.79 -1.76 -3.03
N GLY A 100 -6.94 -2.60 -3.64
CA GLY A 100 -7.41 -3.77 -4.38
C GLY A 100 -7.33 -5.01 -3.49
N GLU A 101 -8.37 -5.83 -3.52
CA GLU A 101 -8.43 -7.06 -2.73
C GLU A 101 -7.76 -8.21 -3.46
N ILE A 102 -6.88 -8.92 -2.77
CA ILE A 102 -6.22 -10.13 -3.29
C ILE A 102 -6.44 -11.28 -2.31
N GLY A 103 -6.06 -12.49 -2.74
CA GLY A 103 -6.20 -13.67 -1.89
C GLY A 103 -5.30 -13.63 -0.66
N ASP A 104 -5.70 -14.38 0.35
CA ASP A 104 -4.98 -14.44 1.62
C ASP A 104 -3.63 -15.17 1.52
N GLU A 105 -3.36 -15.82 0.39
CA GLU A 105 -2.07 -16.47 0.15
C GLU A 105 -0.94 -15.46 -0.11
N PHE A 106 -1.28 -14.20 -0.36
CA PHE A 106 -0.30 -13.15 -0.63
C PHE A 106 -0.10 -12.23 0.57
N PRO A 107 1.08 -11.61 0.72
CA PRO A 107 1.23 -10.49 1.65
C PRO A 107 0.60 -9.23 1.05
N VAL A 108 0.62 -8.13 1.81
CA VAL A 108 0.32 -6.82 1.27
C VAL A 108 1.34 -6.51 0.18
N LEU A 109 0.87 -6.07 -0.99
CA LEU A 109 1.73 -5.71 -2.11
C LEU A 109 1.67 -4.20 -2.32
N ILE A 110 2.83 -3.58 -2.36
CA ILE A 110 2.97 -2.14 -2.57
C ILE A 110 3.48 -1.92 -3.97
N GLY A 111 2.60 -1.44 -4.83
CA GLY A 111 2.92 -1.23 -6.23
C GLY A 111 3.50 0.14 -6.52
N GLN A 112 3.56 0.47 -7.80
CA GLN A 112 4.25 1.63 -8.33
C GLN A 112 3.63 2.95 -7.86
N VAL A 113 2.31 3.07 -7.93
CA VAL A 113 1.63 4.32 -7.58
C VAL A 113 1.82 4.72 -6.12
N PRO A 114 1.62 3.82 -5.13
CA PRO A 114 1.91 4.19 -3.75
C PRO A 114 3.36 4.62 -3.53
N LEU A 115 4.31 3.96 -4.17
CA LEU A 115 5.71 4.35 -4.04
C LEU A 115 5.95 5.76 -4.56
N GLU A 116 5.35 6.11 -5.69
CA GLU A 116 5.46 7.46 -6.25
C GLU A 116 4.79 8.50 -5.35
N LEU A 117 3.62 8.21 -4.82
CA LEU A 117 2.92 9.12 -3.91
C LEU A 117 3.72 9.38 -2.64
N LEU A 118 4.42 8.37 -2.16
CA LEU A 118 5.25 8.47 -0.95
C LEU A 118 6.67 8.94 -1.25
N ASP A 119 7.02 9.04 -2.53
CA ASP A 119 8.34 9.46 -3.00
C ASP A 119 9.46 8.56 -2.46
N TRP A 120 9.16 7.26 -2.37
CA TRP A 120 10.13 6.24 -2.04
C TRP A 120 10.61 5.54 -3.30
N VAL A 121 11.91 5.24 -3.35
CA VAL A 121 12.49 4.42 -4.42
C VAL A 121 13.18 3.21 -3.82
N VAL A 122 13.28 2.16 -4.60
CA VAL A 122 13.96 0.94 -4.18
C VAL A 122 15.46 1.14 -4.33
N ASP A 123 16.19 0.86 -3.24
CA ASP A 123 17.63 0.73 -3.27
C ASP A 123 17.95 -0.76 -3.44
N PRO A 124 18.35 -1.19 -4.65
CA PRO A 124 18.56 -2.63 -4.89
C PRO A 124 19.71 -3.21 -4.09
N LYS A 125 20.74 -2.43 -3.79
CA LYS A 125 21.87 -2.91 -3.01
C LYS A 125 21.52 -3.11 -1.54
N GLY A 126 20.79 -2.16 -0.97
CA GLY A 126 20.36 -2.24 0.43
C GLY A 126 19.10 -3.05 0.63
N GLN A 127 18.41 -3.43 -0.46
CA GLN A 127 17.11 -4.10 -0.39
C GLN A 127 16.13 -3.38 0.53
N ARG A 128 16.01 -2.08 0.31
CA ARG A 128 15.20 -1.21 1.17
C ARG A 128 14.64 -0.06 0.35
N LEU A 129 13.72 0.67 0.95
CA LEU A 129 13.22 1.92 0.38
C LEU A 129 14.03 3.08 0.91
N ILE A 130 14.38 3.98 0.02
CA ILE A 130 15.06 5.24 0.37
C ILE A 130 14.28 6.40 -0.23
N GLY A 131 14.48 7.59 0.32
CA GLY A 131 13.93 8.79 -0.28
C GLY A 131 14.50 9.00 -1.66
N ASN A 132 13.67 9.52 -2.57
CA ASN A 132 14.06 9.71 -3.96
C ASN A 132 15.32 10.62 -4.04
N PRO A 133 16.45 10.11 -4.56
CA PRO A 133 17.67 10.92 -4.64
C PRO A 133 17.53 12.15 -5.51
N GLU A 134 16.63 12.12 -6.50
CA GLU A 134 16.37 13.29 -7.35
C GLU A 134 15.75 14.44 -6.56
N HIS A 135 15.17 14.16 -5.41
CA HIS A 135 14.58 15.14 -4.50
C HIS A 135 15.42 15.31 -3.23
N GLY A 136 16.68 14.89 -3.27
CA GLY A 136 17.55 14.97 -2.09
C GLY A 136 17.11 14.10 -0.94
N GLY A 137 16.31 13.08 -1.20
CA GLY A 137 15.76 12.19 -0.18
C GLY A 137 14.57 12.75 0.58
N GLU A 138 14.16 13.99 0.29
CA GLU A 138 13.00 14.62 0.92
C GLU A 138 11.71 14.24 0.19
N HIS A 139 10.59 14.28 0.90
CA HIS A 139 9.29 13.96 0.31
C HIS A 139 8.81 15.14 -0.54
N VAL A 140 8.93 15.03 -1.84
CA VAL A 140 8.58 16.09 -2.78
C VAL A 140 7.59 15.55 -3.81
N MET A 141 6.57 16.33 -4.12
CA MET A 141 5.63 16.00 -5.18
C MET A 141 5.81 17.01 -6.31
N ASP A 142 6.12 16.49 -7.49
CA ASP A 142 6.22 17.32 -8.68
C ASP A 142 4.83 17.75 -9.13
N VAL A 143 4.69 19.02 -9.50
CA VAL A 143 3.38 19.60 -9.82
C VAL A 143 3.18 19.78 -11.31
N PHE A 144 4.16 19.44 -12.11
CA PHE A 144 4.07 19.58 -13.56
C PHE A 144 4.31 18.29 -14.28
#